data_783c2866a1dfbec861706fc926a59a48
#
_entry.id   783c2866a1dfbec861706fc926a59a48
#
_cell.length_a   1.000
_cell.length_b   1.000
_cell.length_c   1.000
_cell.angle_alpha   90.00
_cell.angle_beta   90.00
_cell.angle_gamma   90.00
#
_symmetry.space_group_name_H-M   'P 1'
#
loop_
_entity.id
_entity.type
_entity.pdbx_description
1 polymer ?
#
loop_
_entity_poly.entity_id
_entity_poly.type
_entity_poly.pdbx_seq_one_letter_code
_entity_poly.pdbx_strand_id
1 'polypeptide(L)'
;MKKLILGLSTMLVMLASTSCGDGKSMVTPISSGRPYEILVVADDKCWMSPDSALFHVLDTDVPGLPQSERSFRISRVRPEYFERAMRIFRNIIIVDIQPSVYTQTKFKYTRDAYSSPQMIMTIQSSSQEDFADYVSKHGNVIVDFFTRAEMNRQIKLLEKEHSSLVSARAGSQFDCDIWMPEDLTSYKTGQDFLWASNNLNDLNFVMYSYPFRDNRTFTKEFFIHKRDSVMAINIPGAREGMYMETADSSLVSVKNIAVQGDYAFEVRGLWEMKNDAMGGPFVSHVRVDRANARVIVVEGFVYNPSKLKRDPMRKLEAALYTLKLPQEKGKGLSELPVDQSISEEKAVKEAEQQK
;
A
#
# COMPACT_ATOMS: atom_id res chain seq x y z
N MET A 1 -62.80 12.36 -72.85
CA MET A 1 -62.51 11.04 -72.29
C MET A 1 -61.14 11.09 -71.68
N LYS A 2 -61.01 10.67 -70.51
CA LYS A 2 -59.92 10.40 -69.62
C LYS A 2 -59.93 11.30 -68.37
N LYS A 3 -60.38 10.68 -67.32
CA LYS A 3 -60.46 11.23 -65.93
C LYS A 3 -59.10 11.28 -65.30
N LEU A 4 -58.77 12.45 -64.74
CA LEU A 4 -57.58 12.66 -63.90
C LEU A 4 -57.95 12.31 -62.48
N ILE A 5 -57.31 11.32 -61.91
CA ILE A 5 -57.45 10.96 -60.51
C ILE A 5 -56.31 11.68 -59.72
N LEU A 6 -56.75 12.59 -58.88
CA LEU A 6 -55.83 13.35 -57.95
C LEU A 6 -55.60 12.51 -56.72
N GLY A 7 -54.39 11.96 -56.61
CA GLY A 7 -53.94 11.25 -55.41
C GLY A 7 -53.36 12.20 -54.35
N LEU A 8 -54.06 12.34 -53.22
CA LEU A 8 -53.68 13.12 -52.08
C LEU A 8 -52.68 12.28 -51.25
N SER A 9 -51.37 12.62 -51.35
CA SER A 9 -50.35 12.00 -50.57
C SER A 9 -50.21 12.73 -49.21
N THR A 10 -50.72 12.10 -48.18
CA THR A 10 -50.59 12.57 -46.78
C THR A 10 -49.15 12.31 -46.29
N MET A 11 -48.36 13.35 -46.23
CA MET A 11 -46.99 13.33 -45.67
C MET A 11 -47.10 13.35 -44.16
N LEU A 12 -46.93 12.16 -43.54
CA LEU A 12 -46.85 11.98 -42.10
C LEU A 12 -45.47 12.47 -41.61
N VAL A 13 -45.40 13.68 -41.06
CA VAL A 13 -44.21 14.20 -40.40
C VAL A 13 -44.08 13.52 -39.04
N MET A 14 -43.18 12.52 -38.93
CA MET A 14 -42.73 12.01 -37.65
C MET A 14 -41.84 13.06 -37.01
N LEU A 15 -42.35 13.76 -36.00
CA LEU A 15 -41.59 14.52 -35.04
C LEU A 15 -40.78 13.52 -34.17
N ALA A 16 -39.54 13.25 -34.57
CA ALA A 16 -38.57 12.62 -33.69
C ALA A 16 -38.27 13.63 -32.59
N SER A 17 -38.91 13.50 -31.44
CA SER A 17 -38.53 14.14 -30.20
C SER A 17 -37.16 13.59 -29.79
N THR A 18 -36.08 14.27 -30.20
CA THR A 18 -34.77 14.08 -29.61
C THR A 18 -34.84 14.57 -28.15
N SER A 19 -35.14 13.63 -27.26
CA SER A 19 -34.91 13.83 -25.84
C SER A 19 -33.39 13.98 -25.67
N CYS A 20 -32.91 15.23 -25.68
CA CYS A 20 -31.63 15.57 -25.10
C CYS A 20 -31.75 15.31 -23.60
N GLY A 21 -31.53 14.08 -23.20
CA GLY A 21 -31.16 13.79 -21.83
C GLY A 21 -29.85 14.54 -21.53
N ASP A 22 -29.95 15.65 -20.80
CA ASP A 22 -28.83 16.30 -20.11
C ASP A 22 -28.29 15.29 -19.10
N GLY A 23 -27.64 14.24 -19.58
CA GLY A 23 -26.71 13.44 -18.85
C GLY A 23 -25.47 14.28 -18.62
N LYS A 24 -25.54 15.26 -17.71
CA LYS A 24 -24.32 15.77 -17.07
C LYS A 24 -23.66 14.56 -16.45
N SER A 25 -22.68 13.98 -17.13
CA SER A 25 -21.75 13.08 -16.49
C SER A 25 -21.14 13.92 -15.36
N MET A 26 -21.61 13.74 -14.14
CA MET A 26 -21.03 14.40 -12.98
C MET A 26 -19.60 13.86 -12.88
N VAL A 27 -18.66 14.64 -13.39
CA VAL A 27 -17.23 14.33 -13.26
C VAL A 27 -16.95 14.26 -11.76
N THR A 28 -16.68 13.07 -11.27
CA THR A 28 -16.31 12.87 -9.86
C THR A 28 -15.06 13.70 -9.59
N PRO A 29 -15.08 14.65 -8.65
CA PRO A 29 -13.91 15.47 -8.37
C PRO A 29 -12.73 14.62 -7.89
N ILE A 30 -11.52 15.09 -8.17
CA ILE A 30 -10.30 14.46 -7.65
C ILE A 30 -10.27 14.68 -6.12
N SER A 31 -9.88 13.64 -5.40
CA SER A 31 -9.77 13.71 -3.94
C SER A 31 -8.64 14.66 -3.50
N SER A 32 -8.87 15.37 -2.39
CA SER A 32 -7.89 16.25 -1.74
C SER A 32 -7.17 15.54 -0.58
N GLY A 33 -6.22 16.22 0.02
CA GLY A 33 -5.41 15.72 1.13
C GLY A 33 -4.10 15.09 0.67
N ARG A 34 -3.17 14.97 1.61
CA ARG A 34 -1.84 14.38 1.38
C ARG A 34 -1.88 12.87 1.50
N PRO A 35 -0.94 12.15 0.91
CA PRO A 35 -0.76 10.72 1.22
C PRO A 35 -0.66 10.48 2.72
N TYR A 36 -1.32 9.42 3.20
CA TYR A 36 -1.39 9.07 4.62
C TYR A 36 -1.96 10.20 5.52
N GLU A 37 -2.85 11.02 4.99
CA GLU A 37 -3.64 11.97 5.76
C GLU A 37 -5.07 11.44 5.94
N ILE A 38 -5.59 11.50 7.17
CA ILE A 38 -6.95 11.07 7.52
C ILE A 38 -7.70 12.26 8.11
N LEU A 39 -8.88 12.53 7.58
CA LEU A 39 -9.85 13.44 8.16
C LEU A 39 -10.79 12.65 9.07
N VAL A 40 -10.82 12.97 10.36
CA VAL A 40 -11.75 12.39 11.32
C VAL A 40 -12.94 13.34 11.51
N VAL A 41 -14.15 12.83 11.25
CA VAL A 41 -15.41 13.51 11.52
C VAL A 41 -15.97 12.96 12.83
N ALA A 42 -15.82 13.73 13.91
CA ALA A 42 -16.20 13.29 15.26
C ALA A 42 -16.58 14.46 16.15
N ASP A 43 -17.53 14.24 17.07
CA ASP A 43 -17.88 15.17 18.11
C ASP A 43 -16.72 15.40 19.11
N ASP A 44 -16.74 16.54 19.79
CA ASP A 44 -15.72 16.87 20.80
C ASP A 44 -15.65 15.81 21.90
N LYS A 45 -16.77 15.25 22.32
CA LYS A 45 -16.85 14.20 23.35
C LYS A 45 -16.08 12.94 22.97
N CYS A 46 -16.03 12.59 21.69
CA CYS A 46 -15.31 11.41 21.20
C CYS A 46 -13.82 11.67 20.96
N TRP A 47 -13.43 12.94 20.77
CA TRP A 47 -12.10 13.30 20.32
C TRP A 47 -11.24 14.03 21.35
N MET A 48 -11.85 14.92 22.17
CA MET A 48 -11.11 15.77 23.10
C MET A 48 -10.85 15.11 24.46
N SER A 49 -11.27 13.89 24.68
CA SER A 49 -10.80 13.12 25.83
C SER A 49 -9.29 12.90 25.71
N PRO A 50 -8.47 13.10 26.74
CA PRO A 50 -7.05 12.75 26.71
C PRO A 50 -6.81 11.28 26.36
N ASP A 51 -7.84 10.43 26.53
CA ASP A 51 -7.83 9.00 26.23
C ASP A 51 -8.62 8.65 24.97
N SER A 52 -8.63 9.52 23.95
CA SER A 52 -9.29 9.21 22.67
C SER A 52 -8.68 7.97 22.02
N ALA A 53 -9.38 6.84 22.12
CA ALA A 53 -8.95 5.56 21.56
C ALA A 53 -8.62 5.67 20.07
N LEU A 54 -9.44 6.39 19.30
CA LEU A 54 -9.20 6.56 17.87
C LEU A 54 -7.95 7.40 17.58
N PHE A 55 -7.68 8.45 18.39
CA PHE A 55 -6.46 9.22 18.25
C PHE A 55 -5.24 8.34 18.49
N HIS A 56 -5.21 7.56 19.59
CA HIS A 56 -4.08 6.66 19.89
C HIS A 56 -3.85 5.62 18.81
N VAL A 57 -4.91 5.05 18.24
CA VAL A 57 -4.80 4.13 17.11
C VAL A 57 -4.18 4.77 15.88
N LEU A 58 -4.61 5.97 15.52
CA LEU A 58 -4.10 6.68 14.34
C LEU A 58 -2.71 7.30 14.57
N ASP A 59 -2.35 7.56 15.83
CA ASP A 59 -1.04 8.10 16.24
C ASP A 59 0.06 7.02 16.35
N THR A 60 -0.29 5.77 16.04
CA THR A 60 0.65 4.64 16.04
C THR A 60 1.80 4.88 15.08
N ASP A 61 2.99 4.49 15.48
CA ASP A 61 4.19 4.62 14.67
C ASP A 61 4.24 3.65 13.49
N VAL A 62 4.96 4.04 12.45
CA VAL A 62 5.29 3.14 11.34
C VAL A 62 6.32 2.12 11.82
N PRO A 63 6.03 0.82 11.69
CA PRO A 63 6.95 -0.23 12.14
C PRO A 63 8.29 -0.20 11.39
N GLY A 64 9.39 -0.49 12.09
CA GLY A 64 10.71 -0.69 11.51
C GLY A 64 11.46 0.59 11.16
N LEU A 65 10.98 1.76 11.60
CA LEU A 65 11.74 3.01 11.49
C LEU A 65 12.68 3.21 12.69
N PRO A 66 13.85 3.84 12.49
CA PRO A 66 14.81 4.07 13.57
C PRO A 66 14.38 5.15 14.58
N GLN A 67 13.36 5.91 14.24
CA GLN A 67 12.77 6.95 15.08
C GLN A 67 11.25 6.87 15.01
N SER A 68 10.54 7.36 16.04
CA SER A 68 9.10 7.45 16.06
C SER A 68 8.60 8.37 14.94
N GLU A 69 7.79 7.82 14.05
CA GLU A 69 7.11 8.56 12.97
C GLU A 69 5.68 8.03 12.83
N ARG A 70 4.71 8.90 13.06
CA ARG A 70 3.29 8.57 13.01
C ARG A 70 2.87 7.97 11.67
N SER A 71 2.03 6.96 11.72
CA SER A 71 1.47 6.31 10.51
C SER A 71 0.67 7.29 9.66
N PHE A 72 -0.06 8.21 10.29
CA PHE A 72 -0.94 9.16 9.60
C PHE A 72 -0.74 10.60 10.04
N ARG A 73 -1.02 11.53 9.13
CA ARG A 73 -1.37 12.90 9.46
C ARG A 73 -2.84 12.95 9.80
N ILE A 74 -3.19 13.47 10.96
CA ILE A 74 -4.55 13.47 11.47
C ILE A 74 -5.10 14.88 11.43
N SER A 75 -6.21 15.06 10.72
CA SER A 75 -7.04 16.26 10.73
C SER A 75 -8.41 15.92 11.29
N ARG A 76 -9.05 16.85 11.98
CA ARG A 76 -10.37 16.62 12.56
C ARG A 76 -11.34 17.72 12.21
N VAL A 77 -12.60 17.35 12.05
CA VAL A 77 -13.73 18.28 11.89
C VAL A 77 -14.93 17.77 12.70
N ARG A 78 -15.74 18.69 13.26
CA ARG A 78 -17.01 18.33 13.86
C ARG A 78 -18.03 17.99 12.77
N PRO A 79 -19.03 17.11 13.06
CA PRO A 79 -20.05 16.72 12.07
C PRO A 79 -20.77 17.89 11.41
N GLU A 80 -21.10 18.96 12.18
CA GLU A 80 -21.79 20.13 11.67
C GLU A 80 -20.96 20.95 10.64
N TYR A 81 -19.64 20.80 10.64
CA TYR A 81 -18.73 21.46 9.71
C TYR A 81 -18.21 20.52 8.61
N PHE A 82 -18.76 19.29 8.53
CA PHE A 82 -18.40 18.35 7.47
C PHE A 82 -19.05 18.74 6.15
N GLU A 83 -18.57 19.84 5.56
CA GLU A 83 -19.09 20.45 4.34
C GLU A 83 -18.40 19.94 3.08
N ARG A 84 -18.82 20.46 1.91
CA ARG A 84 -18.37 20.03 0.58
C ARG A 84 -16.83 20.00 0.44
N ALA A 85 -16.10 20.97 0.97
CA ALA A 85 -14.65 21.03 0.92
C ALA A 85 -13.98 19.92 1.75
N MET A 86 -14.61 19.46 2.84
CA MET A 86 -14.11 18.37 3.68
C MET A 86 -14.47 17.01 3.13
N ARG A 87 -15.60 16.89 2.43
CA ARG A 87 -16.08 15.62 1.86
C ARG A 87 -15.18 15.06 0.77
N ILE A 88 -14.37 15.90 0.12
CA ILE A 88 -13.45 15.43 -0.94
C ILE A 88 -12.10 14.92 -0.41
N PHE A 89 -11.88 14.86 0.91
CA PHE A 89 -10.67 14.24 1.46
C PHE A 89 -10.55 12.78 1.03
N ARG A 90 -9.33 12.36 0.73
CA ARG A 90 -9.04 11.01 0.21
C ARG A 90 -9.27 9.88 1.20
N ASN A 91 -9.07 10.15 2.50
CA ASN A 91 -9.35 9.21 3.59
C ASN A 91 -10.16 9.92 4.66
N ILE A 92 -11.31 9.35 5.00
CA ILE A 92 -12.23 9.92 5.99
C ILE A 92 -12.64 8.82 6.96
N ILE A 93 -12.63 9.14 8.27
CA ILE A 93 -13.29 8.34 9.29
C ILE A 93 -14.48 9.16 9.80
N ILE A 94 -15.67 8.57 9.78
CA ILE A 94 -16.88 9.15 10.36
C ILE A 94 -17.23 8.35 11.61
N VAL A 95 -17.27 9.02 12.76
CA VAL A 95 -17.76 8.46 14.02
C VAL A 95 -19.24 8.74 14.13
N ASP A 96 -20.05 7.68 14.17
CA ASP A 96 -21.51 7.74 14.17
C ASP A 96 -22.07 6.98 15.38
N ILE A 97 -22.31 7.73 16.49
CA ILE A 97 -22.82 7.17 17.75
C ILE A 97 -24.30 7.51 17.91
N GLN A 98 -25.16 6.49 17.82
CA GLN A 98 -26.60 6.63 17.94
C GLN A 98 -27.21 5.52 18.83
N PRO A 99 -27.37 5.78 20.14
CA PRO A 99 -27.86 4.77 21.09
C PRO A 99 -29.21 4.14 20.73
N SER A 100 -30.10 4.91 20.10
CA SER A 100 -31.42 4.44 19.70
C SER A 100 -31.46 3.64 18.39
N VAL A 101 -30.35 3.61 17.65
CA VAL A 101 -30.27 3.03 16.30
C VAL A 101 -29.38 1.80 16.28
N TYR A 102 -28.23 1.88 16.97
CA TYR A 102 -27.23 0.82 16.92
C TYR A 102 -27.27 -0.02 18.18
N THR A 103 -27.19 -1.34 18.01
CA THR A 103 -27.15 -2.32 19.11
C THR A 103 -25.76 -2.92 19.32
N GLN A 104 -24.84 -2.68 18.37
CA GLN A 104 -23.45 -3.15 18.42
C GLN A 104 -22.55 -2.19 17.67
N THR A 105 -21.27 -2.15 18.06
CA THR A 105 -20.26 -1.38 17.33
C THR A 105 -19.72 -2.16 16.16
N LYS A 106 -19.65 -1.52 14.99
CA LYS A 106 -19.07 -2.06 13.76
C LYS A 106 -18.58 -0.95 12.86
N PHE A 107 -17.67 -1.24 11.94
CA PHE A 107 -17.38 -0.32 10.85
C PHE A 107 -17.94 -0.83 9.52
N LYS A 108 -18.23 0.09 8.63
CA LYS A 108 -18.48 -0.12 7.20
C LYS A 108 -17.63 0.86 6.41
N TYR A 109 -17.39 0.57 5.15
CA TYR A 109 -16.66 1.49 4.30
C TYR A 109 -17.33 1.69 2.95
N THR A 110 -17.05 2.83 2.33
CA THR A 110 -17.46 3.17 0.98
C THR A 110 -16.26 3.70 0.20
N ARG A 111 -16.25 3.42 -1.12
CA ARG A 111 -15.25 3.95 -2.05
C ARG A 111 -15.88 5.05 -2.89
N ASP A 112 -15.11 6.11 -3.18
CA ASP A 112 -15.42 7.13 -4.17
C ASP A 112 -16.81 7.78 -4.03
N ALA A 113 -17.25 8.01 -2.78
CA ALA A 113 -18.57 8.56 -2.50
C ALA A 113 -18.72 10.04 -2.90
N TYR A 114 -17.70 10.85 -2.71
CA TYR A 114 -17.70 12.29 -3.00
C TYR A 114 -16.60 12.72 -3.95
N SER A 115 -15.53 11.95 -4.04
CA SER A 115 -14.34 12.23 -4.86
C SER A 115 -13.65 10.92 -5.19
N SER A 116 -12.73 10.92 -6.17
CA SER A 116 -11.97 9.72 -6.50
C SER A 116 -10.47 10.04 -6.67
N PRO A 117 -9.58 9.17 -6.15
CA PRO A 117 -9.81 7.96 -5.35
C PRO A 117 -10.07 8.30 -3.87
N GLN A 118 -11.12 7.75 -3.27
CA GLN A 118 -11.51 8.05 -1.88
C GLN A 118 -11.88 6.79 -1.10
N MET A 119 -11.52 6.76 0.19
CA MET A 119 -11.97 5.75 1.15
C MET A 119 -12.60 6.42 2.36
N ILE A 120 -13.82 6.03 2.69
CA ILE A 120 -14.55 6.49 3.86
C ILE A 120 -14.86 5.28 4.74
N MET A 121 -14.40 5.31 5.99
CA MET A 121 -14.79 4.35 7.01
C MET A 121 -15.79 5.02 7.96
N THR A 122 -16.95 4.40 8.17
CA THR A 122 -17.92 4.84 9.17
C THR A 122 -17.93 3.83 10.31
N ILE A 123 -17.61 4.28 11.52
CA ILE A 123 -17.67 3.46 12.73
C ILE A 123 -18.99 3.79 13.45
N GLN A 124 -19.91 2.83 13.46
CA GLN A 124 -21.22 2.94 14.05
C GLN A 124 -21.21 2.33 15.44
N SER A 125 -21.74 3.03 16.45
CA SER A 125 -21.75 2.55 17.84
C SER A 125 -23.00 2.96 18.60
N SER A 126 -23.38 2.15 19.60
CA SER A 126 -24.46 2.43 20.55
C SER A 126 -24.05 3.42 21.62
N SER A 127 -22.76 3.48 21.98
CA SER A 127 -22.25 4.36 23.03
C SER A 127 -20.81 4.78 22.78
N GLN A 128 -20.31 5.76 23.53
CA GLN A 128 -18.91 6.17 23.49
C GLN A 128 -17.99 5.09 24.07
N GLU A 129 -18.45 4.39 25.10
CA GLU A 129 -17.71 3.31 25.75
C GLU A 129 -17.51 2.13 24.79
N ASP A 130 -18.59 1.66 24.16
CA ASP A 130 -18.55 0.60 23.15
C ASP A 130 -17.68 0.99 21.95
N PHE A 131 -17.73 2.26 21.54
CA PHE A 131 -16.88 2.80 20.47
C PHE A 131 -15.40 2.73 20.87
N ALA A 132 -15.04 3.23 22.05
CA ALA A 132 -13.64 3.24 22.51
C ALA A 132 -13.07 1.82 22.66
N ASP A 133 -13.84 0.92 23.24
CA ASP A 133 -13.48 -0.50 23.41
C ASP A 133 -13.28 -1.18 22.04
N TYR A 134 -14.20 -0.98 21.11
CA TYR A 134 -14.11 -1.53 19.76
C TYR A 134 -12.88 -1.02 19.01
N VAL A 135 -12.65 0.29 19.02
CA VAL A 135 -11.52 0.92 18.32
C VAL A 135 -10.19 0.43 18.91
N SER A 136 -10.10 0.30 20.23
CA SER A 136 -8.90 -0.22 20.90
C SER A 136 -8.62 -1.68 20.52
N LYS A 137 -9.63 -2.50 20.41
CA LYS A 137 -9.51 -3.92 20.02
C LYS A 137 -9.20 -4.11 18.54
N HIS A 138 -9.67 -3.22 17.67
CA HIS A 138 -9.53 -3.33 16.21
C HIS A 138 -8.58 -2.28 15.63
N GLY A 139 -7.72 -1.68 16.44
CA GLY A 139 -6.81 -0.60 16.00
C GLY A 139 -5.94 -0.99 14.82
N ASN A 140 -5.35 -2.17 14.84
CA ASN A 140 -4.52 -2.67 13.75
C ASN A 140 -5.29 -2.79 12.44
N VAL A 141 -6.56 -3.21 12.49
CA VAL A 141 -7.42 -3.33 11.30
C VAL A 141 -7.68 -1.95 10.70
N ILE A 142 -7.93 -0.92 11.53
CA ILE A 142 -8.15 0.46 11.09
C ILE A 142 -6.88 1.02 10.43
N VAL A 143 -5.72 0.84 11.07
CA VAL A 143 -4.43 1.28 10.55
C VAL A 143 -4.10 0.61 9.22
N ASP A 144 -4.23 -0.71 9.14
CA ASP A 144 -3.97 -1.50 7.93
C ASP A 144 -4.92 -1.12 6.80
N PHE A 145 -6.20 -0.87 7.08
CA PHE A 145 -7.19 -0.46 6.08
C PHE A 145 -6.75 0.79 5.31
N PHE A 146 -6.40 1.86 6.01
CA PHE A 146 -5.98 3.10 5.36
C PHE A 146 -4.57 3.01 4.79
N THR A 147 -3.68 2.27 5.41
CA THR A 147 -2.33 2.02 4.88
C THR A 147 -2.41 1.31 3.52
N ARG A 148 -3.21 0.25 3.41
CA ARG A 148 -3.42 -0.49 2.15
C ARG A 148 -4.14 0.34 1.10
N ALA A 149 -5.11 1.17 1.50
CA ALA A 149 -5.75 2.11 0.59
C ALA A 149 -4.74 3.07 -0.04
N GLU A 150 -3.79 3.60 0.75
CA GLU A 150 -2.71 4.46 0.23
C GLU A 150 -1.71 3.68 -0.63
N MET A 151 -1.33 2.48 -0.23
CA MET A 151 -0.46 1.61 -1.04
C MET A 151 -1.10 1.30 -2.40
N ASN A 152 -2.39 0.97 -2.45
CA ASN A 152 -3.09 0.73 -3.71
C ASN A 152 -3.09 1.97 -4.62
N ARG A 153 -3.21 3.17 -4.06
CA ARG A 153 -3.09 4.41 -4.83
C ARG A 153 -1.67 4.60 -5.37
N GLN A 154 -0.67 4.32 -4.55
CA GLN A 154 0.73 4.39 -4.97
C GLN A 154 1.03 3.36 -6.07
N ILE A 155 0.52 2.14 -5.96
CA ILE A 155 0.65 1.09 -6.99
C ILE A 155 0.01 1.53 -8.31
N LYS A 156 -1.18 2.17 -8.27
CA LYS A 156 -1.82 2.74 -9.47
C LYS A 156 -1.04 3.89 -10.10
N LEU A 157 -0.29 4.65 -9.33
CA LEU A 157 0.64 5.65 -9.87
C LEU A 157 1.83 4.98 -10.53
N LEU A 158 2.43 3.96 -9.90
CA LEU A 158 3.54 3.20 -10.45
C LEU A 158 3.17 2.46 -11.75
N GLU A 159 1.92 2.04 -11.92
CA GLU A 159 1.42 1.47 -13.16
C GLU A 159 1.58 2.43 -14.35
N LYS A 160 1.40 3.72 -14.10
CA LYS A 160 1.51 4.78 -15.12
C LYS A 160 2.93 5.29 -15.29
N GLU A 161 3.63 5.48 -14.17
CA GLU A 161 4.96 6.11 -14.10
C GLU A 161 5.85 5.33 -13.15
N HIS A 162 6.79 4.57 -13.71
CA HIS A 162 7.78 3.80 -12.96
C HIS A 162 9.13 3.79 -13.68
N SER A 163 10.19 3.43 -12.98
CA SER A 163 11.54 3.34 -13.54
C SER A 163 11.61 2.25 -14.60
N SER A 164 11.60 2.64 -15.87
CA SER A 164 11.82 1.74 -17.01
C SER A 164 13.17 1.04 -16.95
N LEU A 165 14.17 1.70 -16.38
CA LEU A 165 15.51 1.17 -16.16
C LEU A 165 15.48 -0.02 -15.20
N VAL A 166 14.81 0.10 -14.04
CA VAL A 166 14.71 -0.99 -13.07
C VAL A 166 13.87 -2.14 -13.64
N SER A 167 12.73 -1.84 -14.29
CA SER A 167 11.89 -2.86 -14.91
C SER A 167 12.63 -3.65 -15.99
N ALA A 168 13.40 -2.98 -16.85
CA ALA A 168 14.21 -3.65 -17.87
C ALA A 168 15.30 -4.55 -17.25
N ARG A 169 15.93 -4.13 -16.15
CA ARG A 169 16.96 -4.93 -15.46
C ARG A 169 16.38 -6.12 -14.72
N ALA A 170 15.26 -5.92 -14.00
CA ALA A 170 14.54 -7.02 -13.36
C ALA A 170 14.08 -8.07 -14.38
N GLY A 171 13.54 -7.62 -15.52
CA GLY A 171 13.14 -8.50 -16.62
C GLY A 171 14.31 -9.29 -17.22
N SER A 172 15.40 -8.61 -17.55
CA SER A 172 16.55 -9.24 -18.23
C SER A 172 17.36 -10.17 -17.33
N GLN A 173 17.48 -9.87 -16.04
CA GLN A 173 18.33 -10.62 -15.11
C GLN A 173 17.55 -11.68 -14.30
N PHE A 174 16.30 -11.39 -13.96
CA PHE A 174 15.50 -12.26 -13.08
C PHE A 174 14.23 -12.79 -13.74
N ASP A 175 13.96 -12.43 -14.98
CA ASP A 175 12.70 -12.77 -15.67
C ASP A 175 11.44 -12.39 -14.86
N CYS A 176 11.51 -11.30 -14.09
CA CYS A 176 10.45 -10.78 -13.22
C CYS A 176 10.01 -9.39 -13.69
N ASP A 177 8.75 -9.04 -13.41
CA ASP A 177 8.26 -7.68 -13.59
C ASP A 177 8.16 -7.01 -12.21
N ILE A 178 8.61 -5.76 -12.11
CA ILE A 178 8.46 -4.92 -10.92
C ILE A 178 8.41 -3.44 -11.32
N TRP A 179 7.57 -2.67 -10.66
CA TRP A 179 7.44 -1.23 -10.87
C TRP A 179 8.01 -0.48 -9.67
N MET A 180 9.19 0.05 -9.85
CA MET A 180 9.84 0.85 -8.82
C MET A 180 9.69 2.35 -9.14
N PRO A 181 9.82 3.24 -8.13
CA PRO A 181 9.75 4.68 -8.34
C PRO A 181 10.62 5.16 -9.50
N GLU A 182 10.09 6.09 -10.31
CA GLU A 182 10.73 6.63 -11.50
C GLU A 182 12.08 7.29 -11.21
N ASP A 183 12.23 7.87 -10.02
CA ASP A 183 13.45 8.52 -9.57
C ASP A 183 14.62 7.56 -9.30
N LEU A 184 14.42 6.24 -9.34
CA LEU A 184 15.52 5.26 -9.35
C LEU A 184 16.16 5.21 -10.74
N THR A 185 17.18 6.03 -10.94
CA THR A 185 17.82 6.31 -12.25
C THR A 185 19.21 5.73 -12.39
N SER A 186 19.82 5.24 -11.32
CA SER A 186 21.15 4.61 -11.30
C SER A 186 21.04 3.14 -10.89
N TYR A 187 21.92 2.30 -11.41
CA TYR A 187 21.97 0.89 -11.00
C TYR A 187 23.38 0.30 -11.00
N LYS A 188 23.54 -0.76 -10.25
CA LYS A 188 24.70 -1.64 -10.23
C LYS A 188 24.23 -3.09 -10.26
N THR A 189 24.91 -3.95 -10.99
CA THR A 189 24.58 -5.38 -11.08
C THR A 189 25.73 -6.22 -10.57
N GLY A 190 25.40 -7.37 -10.01
CA GLY A 190 26.31 -8.45 -9.62
C GLY A 190 25.77 -9.79 -10.09
N GLN A 191 26.40 -10.88 -9.69
CA GLN A 191 25.89 -12.22 -9.94
C GLN A 191 24.60 -12.38 -9.10
N ASP A 192 23.48 -12.65 -9.78
CA ASP A 192 22.14 -12.78 -9.15
C ASP A 192 21.76 -11.61 -8.24
N PHE A 193 22.24 -10.40 -8.57
CA PHE A 193 22.07 -9.20 -7.78
C PHE A 193 21.89 -7.94 -8.63
N LEU A 194 20.90 -7.12 -8.25
CA LEU A 194 20.62 -5.79 -8.80
C LEU A 194 20.47 -4.80 -7.63
N TRP A 195 21.16 -3.67 -7.70
CA TRP A 195 20.96 -2.52 -6.81
C TRP A 195 20.64 -1.30 -7.66
N ALA A 196 19.52 -0.63 -7.39
CA ALA A 196 19.16 0.64 -8.00
C ALA A 196 19.00 1.74 -6.94
N SER A 197 19.33 2.96 -7.31
CA SER A 197 19.23 4.13 -6.43
C SER A 197 18.81 5.38 -7.20
N ASN A 198 18.30 6.37 -6.46
CA ASN A 198 18.10 7.71 -7.01
C ASN A 198 19.41 8.53 -6.94
N ASN A 199 19.40 9.72 -7.56
CA ASN A 199 20.59 10.58 -7.63
C ASN A 199 21.12 11.07 -6.26
N LEU A 200 20.24 11.09 -5.25
CA LEU A 200 20.60 11.47 -3.87
C LEU A 200 21.06 10.27 -3.03
N ASN A 201 20.94 9.06 -3.55
CA ASN A 201 21.19 7.80 -2.84
C ASN A 201 20.38 7.63 -1.54
N ASP A 202 19.29 8.38 -1.37
CA ASP A 202 18.40 8.28 -0.22
C ASP A 202 17.31 7.21 -0.39
N LEU A 203 16.86 6.95 -1.64
CA LEU A 203 16.01 5.82 -2.01
C LEU A 203 16.83 4.74 -2.69
N ASN A 204 16.70 3.51 -2.19
CA ASN A 204 17.43 2.36 -2.71
C ASN A 204 16.53 1.14 -2.85
N PHE A 205 16.76 0.40 -3.91
CA PHE A 205 16.10 -0.86 -4.20
C PHE A 205 17.14 -1.94 -4.49
N VAL A 206 16.97 -3.11 -3.91
CA VAL A 206 17.80 -4.28 -4.18
C VAL A 206 16.91 -5.45 -4.59
N MET A 207 17.37 -6.21 -5.55
CA MET A 207 16.78 -7.49 -5.96
C MET A 207 17.87 -8.52 -6.09
N TYR A 208 17.67 -9.71 -5.50
CA TYR A 208 18.62 -10.81 -5.61
C TYR A 208 17.91 -12.16 -5.57
N SER A 209 18.63 -13.19 -6.02
CA SER A 209 18.11 -14.54 -6.02
C SER A 209 19.11 -15.57 -5.49
N TYR A 210 18.58 -16.71 -5.03
CA TYR A 210 19.36 -17.87 -4.64
C TYR A 210 18.51 -19.14 -4.78
N PRO A 211 19.13 -20.34 -4.93
CA PRO A 211 18.38 -21.58 -5.08
C PRO A 211 17.45 -21.85 -3.89
N PHE A 212 16.18 -22.17 -4.18
CA PHE A 212 15.24 -22.63 -3.16
C PHE A 212 15.58 -24.07 -2.77
N ARG A 213 15.78 -24.32 -1.49
CA ARG A 213 16.08 -25.65 -0.95
C ARG A 213 14.95 -26.19 -0.09
N ASP A 214 14.51 -25.39 0.88
CA ASP A 214 13.46 -25.75 1.84
C ASP A 214 12.86 -24.51 2.51
N ASN A 215 11.84 -24.72 3.35
CA ASN A 215 11.09 -23.65 4.01
C ASN A 215 11.87 -22.93 5.12
N ARG A 216 13.08 -23.33 5.51
CA ARG A 216 13.94 -22.58 6.43
C ARG A 216 14.28 -21.20 5.88
N THR A 217 14.18 -21.02 4.55
CA THR A 217 14.33 -19.71 3.90
C THR A 217 13.35 -18.65 4.43
N PHE A 218 12.23 -19.08 5.03
CA PHE A 218 11.21 -18.19 5.62
C PHE A 218 11.35 -18.08 7.15
N THR A 219 12.56 -18.21 7.66
CA THR A 219 12.87 -17.92 9.06
C THR A 219 13.68 -16.61 9.17
N LYS A 220 13.52 -15.90 10.27
CA LYS A 220 14.21 -14.65 10.55
C LYS A 220 15.73 -14.85 10.49
N GLU A 221 16.23 -15.88 11.12
CA GLU A 221 17.67 -16.19 11.23
C GLU A 221 18.28 -16.49 9.87
N PHE A 222 17.60 -17.32 9.07
CA PHE A 222 18.07 -17.63 7.71
C PHE A 222 18.09 -16.39 6.83
N PHE A 223 17.01 -15.59 6.88
CA PHE A 223 16.92 -14.36 6.10
C PHE A 223 18.07 -13.41 6.43
N ILE A 224 18.31 -13.10 7.72
CA ILE A 224 19.38 -12.19 8.15
C ILE A 224 20.74 -12.69 7.65
N HIS A 225 21.07 -13.96 7.90
CA HIS A 225 22.35 -14.53 7.47
C HIS A 225 22.52 -14.46 5.93
N LYS A 226 21.46 -14.77 5.17
CA LYS A 226 21.51 -14.72 3.71
C LYS A 226 21.62 -13.28 3.20
N ARG A 227 20.81 -12.37 3.74
CA ARG A 227 20.84 -10.94 3.40
C ARG A 227 22.24 -10.36 3.63
N ASP A 228 22.79 -10.53 4.82
CA ASP A 228 24.07 -9.95 5.19
C ASP A 228 25.22 -10.51 4.32
N SER A 229 25.19 -11.81 4.00
CA SER A 229 26.13 -12.42 3.08
C SER A 229 26.05 -11.80 1.66
N VAL A 230 24.85 -11.53 1.16
CA VAL A 230 24.65 -10.92 -0.16
C VAL A 230 25.06 -9.45 -0.14
N MET A 231 24.66 -8.71 0.88
CA MET A 231 24.95 -7.27 1.00
C MET A 231 26.44 -7.01 1.18
N ALA A 232 27.14 -7.82 1.98
CA ALA A 232 28.58 -7.68 2.20
C ALA A 232 29.40 -7.79 0.89
N ILE A 233 28.95 -8.62 -0.05
CA ILE A 233 29.61 -8.79 -1.35
C ILE A 233 29.27 -7.63 -2.30
N ASN A 234 28.02 -7.18 -2.31
CA ASN A 234 27.50 -6.32 -3.38
C ASN A 234 27.41 -4.84 -3.00
N ILE A 235 27.35 -4.52 -1.70
CA ILE A 235 27.27 -3.14 -1.19
C ILE A 235 28.47 -2.87 -0.23
N PRO A 236 29.68 -2.77 -0.78
CA PRO A 236 30.84 -2.40 0.00
C PRO A 236 30.79 -0.91 0.37
N GLY A 237 31.39 -0.56 1.52
CA GLY A 237 31.61 0.82 1.90
C GLY A 237 32.82 1.44 1.20
N ALA A 238 33.16 2.66 1.63
CA ALA A 238 34.22 3.46 0.99
C ALA A 238 35.63 2.94 1.27
N ARG A 239 35.82 2.12 2.29
CA ARG A 239 37.13 1.56 2.71
C ARG A 239 37.04 0.04 2.86
N GLU A 240 38.20 -0.62 2.79
CA GLU A 240 38.30 -2.05 3.03
C GLU A 240 37.72 -2.44 4.41
N GLY A 241 36.98 -3.55 4.46
CA GLY A 241 36.28 -4.01 5.65
C GLY A 241 34.96 -3.32 5.96
N MET A 242 34.52 -2.35 5.12
CA MET A 242 33.22 -1.72 5.20
C MET A 242 32.24 -2.40 4.26
N TYR A 243 31.06 -2.77 4.75
CA TYR A 243 29.98 -3.36 3.95
C TYR A 243 28.65 -3.23 4.68
N MET A 244 27.55 -3.32 3.95
CA MET A 244 26.21 -3.28 4.52
C MET A 244 25.89 -4.59 5.25
N GLU A 245 25.34 -4.48 6.46
CA GLU A 245 24.79 -5.60 7.23
C GLU A 245 23.51 -5.19 7.97
N THR A 246 22.85 -6.15 8.63
CA THR A 246 21.72 -5.90 9.51
C THR A 246 22.25 -5.35 10.85
N ALA A 247 21.78 -4.17 11.26
CA ALA A 247 22.30 -3.45 12.43
C ALA A 247 22.04 -4.19 13.75
N ASP A 248 20.79 -4.63 13.96
CA ASP A 248 20.38 -5.35 15.16
C ASP A 248 19.30 -6.39 14.82
N SER A 249 19.64 -7.65 14.97
CA SER A 249 18.74 -8.76 14.72
C SER A 249 17.54 -8.79 15.67
N SER A 250 17.65 -8.21 16.87
CA SER A 250 16.54 -8.15 17.82
C SER A 250 15.40 -7.24 17.33
N LEU A 251 15.74 -6.18 16.58
CA LEU A 251 14.81 -5.22 16.00
C LEU A 251 14.19 -5.70 14.67
N VAL A 252 14.63 -6.83 14.14
CA VAL A 252 14.07 -7.39 12.91
C VAL A 252 12.72 -8.02 13.21
N SER A 253 11.67 -7.55 12.52
CA SER A 253 10.32 -8.12 12.54
C SER A 253 10.02 -8.87 11.27
N VAL A 254 9.17 -9.91 11.37
CA VAL A 254 8.76 -10.75 10.24
C VAL A 254 7.24 -10.90 10.21
N LYS A 255 6.68 -10.97 9.02
CA LYS A 255 5.24 -11.15 8.82
C LYS A 255 4.98 -11.98 7.57
N ASN A 256 4.00 -12.88 7.63
CA ASN A 256 3.47 -13.54 6.46
C ASN A 256 2.50 -12.60 5.74
N ILE A 257 2.68 -12.40 4.47
CA ILE A 257 1.86 -11.53 3.63
C ILE A 257 1.48 -12.22 2.33
N ALA A 258 0.56 -11.61 1.58
CA ALA A 258 0.24 -12.02 0.22
C ALA A 258 0.71 -10.96 -0.78
N VAL A 259 1.45 -11.37 -1.80
CA VAL A 259 1.86 -10.53 -2.94
C VAL A 259 1.37 -11.19 -4.21
N GLN A 260 0.57 -10.48 -5.01
CA GLN A 260 -0.10 -11.01 -6.20
C GLN A 260 -0.98 -12.24 -5.91
N GLY A 261 -1.54 -12.34 -4.69
CA GLY A 261 -2.37 -13.45 -4.27
C GLY A 261 -1.60 -14.72 -3.85
N ASP A 262 -0.27 -14.71 -3.89
CA ASP A 262 0.57 -15.82 -3.44
C ASP A 262 1.37 -15.44 -2.18
N TYR A 263 1.84 -16.46 -1.47
CA TYR A 263 2.59 -16.30 -0.22
C TYR A 263 3.87 -15.47 -0.43
N ALA A 264 4.13 -14.57 0.50
CA ALA A 264 5.39 -13.86 0.64
C ALA A 264 5.74 -13.69 2.13
N PHE A 265 7.03 -13.67 2.42
CA PHE A 265 7.57 -13.42 3.74
C PHE A 265 8.14 -12.01 3.78
N GLU A 266 7.51 -11.12 4.56
CA GLU A 266 7.97 -9.76 4.77
C GLU A 266 8.93 -9.71 5.94
N VAL A 267 10.03 -8.99 5.75
CA VAL A 267 11.02 -8.72 6.80
C VAL A 267 11.28 -7.22 6.87
N ARG A 268 11.27 -6.67 8.06
CA ARG A 268 11.60 -5.26 8.34
C ARG A 268 12.69 -5.17 9.38
N GLY A 269 13.62 -4.24 9.21
CA GLY A 269 14.69 -4.02 10.17
C GLY A 269 15.47 -2.76 9.86
N LEU A 270 16.60 -2.65 10.54
CA LEU A 270 17.57 -1.58 10.32
C LEU A 270 18.83 -2.17 9.70
N TRP A 271 19.38 -1.47 8.74
CA TRP A 271 20.69 -1.75 8.16
C TRP A 271 21.72 -0.75 8.67
N GLU A 272 22.96 -1.17 8.71
CA GLU A 272 24.10 -0.30 8.95
C GLU A 272 25.26 -0.62 8.00
N MET A 273 26.14 0.34 7.84
CA MET A 273 27.42 0.12 7.18
C MET A 273 28.44 -0.23 8.25
N LYS A 274 28.95 -1.45 8.24
CA LYS A 274 29.97 -1.89 9.18
C LYS A 274 31.16 -0.93 9.20
N ASN A 275 31.61 -0.52 10.39
CA ASN A 275 32.67 0.45 10.61
C ASN A 275 32.38 1.86 10.04
N ASP A 276 31.12 2.25 9.89
CA ASP A 276 30.67 3.59 9.51
C ASP A 276 29.41 3.98 10.29
N ALA A 277 29.08 5.26 10.28
CA ALA A 277 27.87 5.80 10.92
C ALA A 277 26.63 5.77 10.00
N MET A 278 26.74 5.18 8.80
CA MET A 278 25.61 5.07 7.86
C MET A 278 24.68 3.96 8.29
N GLY A 279 23.37 4.24 8.24
CA GLY A 279 22.33 3.26 8.53
C GLY A 279 20.94 3.79 8.21
N GLY A 280 19.95 2.92 8.29
CA GLY A 280 18.57 3.28 8.03
C GLY A 280 17.62 2.09 8.05
N PRO A 281 16.33 2.30 7.75
CA PRO A 281 15.34 1.24 7.69
C PRO A 281 15.41 0.48 6.36
N PHE A 282 14.99 -0.80 6.40
CA PHE A 282 14.69 -1.60 5.22
C PHE A 282 13.37 -2.37 5.36
N VAL A 283 12.78 -2.71 4.23
CA VAL A 283 11.68 -3.67 4.08
C VAL A 283 11.98 -4.59 2.92
N SER A 284 11.79 -5.90 3.13
CA SER A 284 12.06 -6.93 2.13
C SER A 284 10.87 -7.86 1.96
N HIS A 285 10.59 -8.28 0.72
CA HIS A 285 9.67 -9.37 0.42
C HIS A 285 10.46 -10.55 -0.15
N VAL A 286 10.23 -11.73 0.42
CA VAL A 286 10.86 -13.00 0.02
C VAL A 286 9.80 -13.88 -0.61
N ARG A 287 10.01 -14.32 -1.86
CA ARG A 287 9.06 -15.14 -2.62
C ARG A 287 9.75 -16.28 -3.34
N VAL A 288 9.03 -17.39 -3.58
CA VAL A 288 9.56 -18.52 -4.34
C VAL A 288 9.14 -18.41 -5.81
N ASP A 289 10.11 -18.29 -6.67
CA ASP A 289 9.97 -18.51 -8.11
C ASP A 289 9.98 -20.02 -8.37
N ARG A 290 8.77 -20.58 -8.45
CA ARG A 290 8.59 -22.04 -8.63
C ARG A 290 9.03 -22.49 -10.02
N ALA A 291 8.93 -21.62 -11.02
CA ALA A 291 9.31 -21.93 -12.39
C ALA A 291 10.81 -22.22 -12.52
N ASN A 292 11.64 -21.55 -11.72
CA ASN A 292 13.09 -21.65 -11.75
C ASN A 292 13.70 -22.25 -10.47
N ALA A 293 12.88 -22.79 -9.57
CA ALA A 293 13.30 -23.39 -8.30
C ALA A 293 14.25 -22.49 -7.47
N ARG A 294 13.93 -21.21 -7.38
CA ARG A 294 14.74 -20.21 -6.65
C ARG A 294 13.89 -19.31 -5.78
N VAL A 295 14.55 -18.66 -4.84
CA VAL A 295 13.99 -17.57 -4.05
C VAL A 295 14.34 -16.25 -4.74
N ILE A 296 13.36 -15.36 -4.84
CA ILE A 296 13.53 -13.96 -5.21
C ILE A 296 13.32 -13.12 -3.97
N VAL A 297 14.25 -12.25 -3.67
CA VAL A 297 14.14 -11.23 -2.64
C VAL A 297 14.16 -9.86 -3.29
N VAL A 298 13.19 -9.04 -2.94
CA VAL A 298 13.16 -7.62 -3.28
C VAL A 298 13.17 -6.81 -1.99
N GLU A 299 14.00 -5.80 -1.92
CA GLU A 299 14.19 -4.99 -0.72
C GLU A 299 14.24 -3.51 -1.09
N GLY A 300 13.49 -2.69 -0.33
CA GLY A 300 13.63 -1.25 -0.33
C GLY A 300 14.33 -0.79 0.94
N PHE A 301 15.35 0.07 0.82
CA PHE A 301 16.00 0.67 1.98
C PHE A 301 16.25 2.17 1.77
N VAL A 302 16.32 2.90 2.88
CA VAL A 302 16.46 4.35 2.87
C VAL A 302 17.71 4.77 3.64
N TYR A 303 18.48 5.68 3.04
CA TYR A 303 19.55 6.42 3.71
C TYR A 303 19.18 7.91 3.74
N ASN A 304 18.71 8.40 4.88
CA ASN A 304 18.30 9.79 5.01
C ASN A 304 18.49 10.29 6.46
N PRO A 305 19.72 10.55 6.87
CA PRO A 305 20.06 10.75 8.28
C PRO A 305 19.37 11.97 8.93
N SER A 306 19.04 13.00 8.15
CA SER A 306 18.52 14.26 8.68
C SER A 306 17.04 14.50 8.42
N LYS A 307 16.31 13.52 7.87
CA LYS A 307 14.91 13.67 7.50
C LYS A 307 14.05 12.48 7.94
N LEU A 308 12.74 12.69 7.90
CA LEU A 308 11.76 11.63 8.13
C LEU A 308 11.86 10.55 7.05
N LYS A 309 11.68 9.29 7.46
CA LYS A 309 11.85 8.11 6.62
C LYS A 309 10.55 7.43 6.25
N ARG A 310 9.43 7.82 6.88
CA ARG A 310 8.11 7.24 6.62
C ARG A 310 7.72 7.30 5.14
N ASP A 311 7.70 8.51 4.58
CA ASP A 311 7.18 8.71 3.23
C ASP A 311 8.05 7.95 2.17
N PRO A 312 9.40 8.03 2.17
CA PRO A 312 10.22 7.23 1.28
C PRO A 312 10.09 5.71 1.51
N MET A 313 10.02 5.25 2.76
CA MET A 313 9.82 3.83 3.05
C MET A 313 8.46 3.33 2.55
N ARG A 314 7.38 4.08 2.76
CA ARG A 314 6.03 3.74 2.25
C ARG A 314 5.98 3.70 0.72
N LYS A 315 6.73 4.58 0.05
CA LYS A 315 6.85 4.58 -1.42
C LYS A 315 7.52 3.30 -1.91
N LEU A 316 8.64 2.91 -1.30
CA LEU A 316 9.33 1.66 -1.62
C LEU A 316 8.48 0.43 -1.28
N GLU A 317 7.90 0.39 -0.09
CA GLU A 317 7.06 -0.71 0.37
C GLU A 317 5.91 -0.99 -0.61
N ALA A 318 5.16 0.04 -1.02
CA ALA A 318 4.09 -0.13 -2.00
C ALA A 318 4.61 -0.69 -3.34
N ALA A 319 5.81 -0.27 -3.76
CA ALA A 319 6.44 -0.75 -4.99
C ALA A 319 6.80 -2.25 -4.92
N LEU A 320 7.23 -2.77 -3.76
CA LEU A 320 7.55 -4.20 -3.62
C LEU A 320 6.33 -5.10 -3.86
N TYR A 321 5.11 -4.63 -3.59
CA TYR A 321 3.88 -5.38 -3.89
C TYR A 321 3.61 -5.52 -5.39
N THR A 322 4.30 -4.78 -6.25
CA THR A 322 4.15 -4.90 -7.70
C THR A 322 4.95 -6.05 -8.31
N LEU A 323 5.80 -6.73 -7.53
CA LEU A 323 6.61 -7.85 -8.00
C LEU A 323 5.73 -8.97 -8.57
N LYS A 324 5.96 -9.28 -9.85
CA LYS A 324 5.43 -10.47 -10.52
C LYS A 324 6.56 -11.42 -10.86
N LEU A 325 6.42 -12.64 -10.39
CA LEU A 325 7.33 -13.74 -10.73
C LEU A 325 7.01 -14.29 -12.14
N PRO A 326 7.89 -15.09 -12.75
CA PRO A 326 7.69 -15.62 -14.11
C PRO A 326 6.32 -16.29 -14.31
N GLN A 327 5.85 -17.06 -13.31
CA GLN A 327 4.55 -17.73 -13.35
C GLN A 327 3.33 -16.79 -13.24
N GLU A 328 3.53 -15.52 -12.96
CA GLU A 328 2.48 -14.51 -12.79
C GLU A 328 2.43 -13.51 -13.94
N LYS A 329 3.37 -13.58 -14.88
CA LYS A 329 3.41 -12.71 -16.04
C LYS A 329 2.11 -12.77 -16.85
N GLY A 330 1.71 -11.63 -17.41
CA GLY A 330 0.46 -11.51 -18.17
C GLY A 330 -0.80 -11.37 -17.32
N LYS A 331 -0.75 -11.57 -15.99
CA LYS A 331 -1.88 -11.30 -15.11
C LYS A 331 -1.93 -9.81 -14.74
N GLY A 332 -3.13 -9.25 -14.54
CA GLY A 332 -3.30 -7.92 -13.96
C GLY A 332 -2.66 -7.85 -12.57
N LEU A 333 -2.35 -6.65 -12.06
CA LEU A 333 -1.95 -6.48 -10.67
C LEU A 333 -3.15 -6.72 -9.75
N SER A 334 -2.93 -7.49 -8.68
CA SER A 334 -3.90 -7.65 -7.61
C SER A 334 -3.87 -6.45 -6.67
N GLU A 335 -5.02 -5.82 -6.43
CA GLU A 335 -5.14 -4.82 -5.36
C GLU A 335 -4.90 -5.49 -3.99
N LEU A 336 -4.23 -4.77 -3.09
CA LEU A 336 -4.13 -5.18 -1.70
C LEU A 336 -5.53 -5.16 -1.07
N PRO A 337 -6.01 -6.24 -0.47
CA PRO A 337 -7.31 -6.26 0.18
C PRO A 337 -7.29 -5.26 1.35
N VAL A 338 -8.19 -4.29 1.33
CA VAL A 338 -8.29 -3.30 2.42
C VAL A 338 -9.03 -3.86 3.63
N ASP A 339 -9.89 -4.85 3.42
CA ASP A 339 -10.61 -5.54 4.49
C ASP A 339 -9.94 -6.89 4.77
N GLN A 340 -9.26 -6.97 5.91
CA GLN A 340 -8.53 -8.17 6.31
C GLN A 340 -9.41 -9.23 6.98
N SER A 341 -10.59 -8.88 7.46
CA SER A 341 -11.46 -9.84 8.16
C SER A 341 -11.81 -11.05 7.29
N ILE A 342 -11.73 -10.87 5.95
CA ILE A 342 -11.97 -11.93 4.96
C ILE A 342 -10.68 -12.66 4.54
N SER A 343 -9.51 -12.02 4.61
CA SER A 343 -8.26 -12.55 4.03
C SER A 343 -7.42 -13.37 5.00
N GLU A 344 -7.40 -13.03 6.29
CA GLU A 344 -6.64 -13.81 7.29
C GLU A 344 -7.29 -15.16 7.55
N GLU A 345 -8.61 -15.22 7.61
CA GLU A 345 -9.35 -16.48 7.78
C GLU A 345 -9.19 -17.43 6.58
N LYS A 346 -9.09 -16.87 5.37
CA LYS A 346 -8.85 -17.65 4.15
C LYS A 346 -7.41 -18.13 4.04
N ALA A 347 -6.44 -17.27 4.30
CA ALA A 347 -5.02 -17.60 4.23
C ALA A 347 -4.61 -18.62 5.31
N VAL A 348 -5.17 -18.52 6.52
CA VAL A 348 -4.95 -19.50 7.59
C VAL A 348 -5.57 -20.85 7.22
N LYS A 349 -6.80 -20.87 6.70
CA LYS A 349 -7.46 -22.11 6.26
C LYS A 349 -6.76 -22.78 5.08
N GLU A 350 -6.24 -22.00 4.12
CA GLU A 350 -5.48 -22.55 2.98
C GLU A 350 -4.09 -23.06 3.40
N ALA A 351 -3.43 -22.40 4.36
CA ALA A 351 -2.16 -22.86 4.92
C ALA A 351 -2.31 -24.12 5.81
N GLU A 352 -3.44 -24.28 6.48
CA GLU A 352 -3.76 -25.49 7.26
C GLU A 352 -4.14 -26.70 6.39
N GLN A 353 -4.70 -26.46 5.20
CA GLN A 353 -5.04 -27.53 4.24
C GLN A 353 -3.84 -28.00 3.41
N GLN A 354 -2.71 -27.30 3.44
CA GLN A 354 -1.46 -27.67 2.75
C GLN A 354 -0.42 -28.31 3.67
N LYS A 355 -0.77 -28.56 4.94
CA LYS A 355 0.04 -29.36 5.89
C LYS A 355 -0.40 -30.81 5.88
#